data_33d12300dea8b916905bec889ad89344
#
_entry.id   33d12300dea8b916905bec889ad89344
#
_cell.length_a   1.000
_cell.length_b   1.000
_cell.length_c   1.000
_cell.angle_alpha   90.00
_cell.angle_beta   90.00
_cell.angle_gamma   90.00
#
_symmetry.space_group_name_H-M   'P 1'
#
loop_
_entity.id
_entity.type
_entity.pdbx_description
1 polymer ?
#
loop_
_entity_poly.entity_id
_entity_poly.type
_entity_poly.pdbx_seq_one_letter_code
_entity_poly.pdbx_strand_id
1 'polypeptide(L)' 'MMYIIIFKTNVSTEDQSIRLQTQLGKLEEIVMSSFDLDDCDRILRIVSTNPNTENIANLFSGMGFSCDAMESFLCLAEHY' A
#
# COMPACT_ATOMS: atom_id res chain seq x y z
N MET A 1 1.08 8.90 15.27
CA MET A 1 1.85 7.67 15.01
C MET A 1 1.67 7.26 13.57
N MET A 2 2.70 6.74 12.99
CA MET A 2 2.64 6.23 11.63
C MET A 2 3.10 4.79 11.57
N TYR A 3 2.57 4.07 10.59
CA TYR A 3 2.91 2.67 10.36
C TYR A 3 3.41 2.54 8.93
N ILE A 4 4.48 1.76 8.75
CA ILE A 4 4.96 1.38 7.44
C ILE A 4 4.49 -0.05 7.22
N ILE A 5 3.71 -0.28 6.16
CA ILE A 5 3.13 -1.58 5.88
C ILE A 5 3.60 -2.03 4.50
N ILE A 6 4.12 -3.23 4.44
CA ILE A 6 4.65 -3.83 3.22
C ILE A 6 3.69 -4.90 2.74
N PHE A 7 3.27 -4.79 1.49
CA PHE A 7 2.34 -5.73 0.88
C PHE A 7 2.99 -6.43 -0.31
N LYS A 8 2.66 -7.69 -0.47
CA LYS A 8 2.85 -8.41 -1.72
C LYS A 8 1.60 -8.23 -2.57
N THR A 9 1.76 -7.91 -3.86
CA THR A 9 0.63 -7.68 -4.76
C THR A 9 0.76 -8.47 -6.04
N ASN A 10 -0.30 -8.46 -6.84
CA ASN A 10 -0.27 -8.99 -8.21
C ASN A 10 -0.31 -7.88 -9.27
N VAL A 11 0.04 -6.67 -8.89
CA VAL A 11 0.12 -5.54 -9.83
C VAL A 11 1.30 -5.76 -10.76
N SER A 12 1.07 -5.72 -12.07
CA SER A 12 2.09 -6.08 -13.05
C SER A 12 2.56 -4.94 -13.94
N THR A 13 1.81 -3.85 -14.03
CA THR A 13 2.17 -2.73 -14.91
C THR A 13 2.20 -1.42 -14.17
N GLU A 14 2.96 -0.47 -14.71
CA GLU A 14 3.04 0.87 -14.16
C GLU A 14 1.67 1.58 -14.21
N ASP A 15 0.92 1.41 -15.28
CA ASP A 15 -0.42 1.98 -15.40
C ASP A 15 -1.34 1.49 -14.28
N GLN A 16 -1.28 0.20 -13.96
CA GLN A 16 -2.07 -0.35 -12.85
C GLN A 16 -1.65 0.26 -11.52
N SER A 17 -0.35 0.42 -11.30
CA SER A 17 0.17 1.00 -10.06
C SER A 17 -0.28 2.45 -9.90
N ILE A 18 -0.26 3.24 -10.97
CA ILE A 18 -0.69 4.64 -10.94
C ILE A 18 -2.17 4.72 -10.58
N ARG A 19 -3.00 3.89 -11.18
CA ARG A 19 -4.44 3.86 -10.88
C ARG A 19 -4.71 3.51 -9.43
N LEU A 20 -4.00 2.52 -8.91
CA LEU A 20 -4.13 2.11 -7.51
C LEU A 20 -3.64 3.21 -6.55
N GLN A 21 -2.51 3.83 -6.86
CA GLN A 21 -1.99 4.93 -6.03
C GLN A 21 -2.96 6.12 -6.00
N THR A 22 -3.62 6.40 -7.12
CA THR A 22 -4.63 7.45 -7.17
C THR A 22 -5.79 7.14 -6.22
N GLN A 23 -6.26 5.91 -6.20
CA GLN A 23 -7.33 5.51 -5.31
C GLN A 23 -6.87 5.46 -3.85
N LEU A 24 -5.66 4.98 -3.60
CA LEU A 24 -5.09 4.96 -2.25
C LEU A 24 -4.99 6.37 -1.67
N GLY A 25 -4.64 7.34 -2.51
CA GLY A 25 -4.54 8.74 -2.08
C GLY A 25 -5.86 9.35 -1.61
N LYS A 26 -6.98 8.72 -1.90
CA LYS A 26 -8.29 9.16 -1.43
C LYS A 26 -8.62 8.66 -0.03
N LEU A 27 -7.85 7.73 0.50
CA LEU A 27 -8.02 7.23 1.88
C LEU A 27 -7.29 8.17 2.83
N GLU A 28 -8.01 8.70 3.81
CA GLU A 28 -7.46 9.70 4.75
C GLU A 28 -6.26 9.18 5.53
N GLU A 29 -6.24 7.90 5.86
CA GLU A 29 -5.17 7.31 6.64
C GLU A 29 -3.87 7.12 5.87
N ILE A 30 -3.90 7.17 4.54
CA ILE A 30 -2.72 6.94 3.71
C ILE A 30 -1.92 8.23 3.57
N VAL A 31 -0.70 8.24 4.10
CA VAL A 31 0.22 9.37 4.00
C VAL A 31 0.98 9.32 2.68
N MET A 32 1.48 8.13 2.32
CA MET A 32 2.14 7.93 1.04
C MET A 32 2.11 6.46 0.67
N SER A 33 2.26 6.20 -0.63
CA SER A 33 2.34 4.84 -1.16
C SER A 33 3.37 4.80 -2.29
N SER A 34 4.04 3.67 -2.43
CA SER A 34 4.97 3.45 -3.53
C SER A 34 5.00 1.98 -3.90
N PHE A 35 5.16 1.72 -5.19
CA PHE A 35 5.29 0.37 -5.73
C PHE A 35 6.72 0.12 -6.16
N ASP A 36 7.19 -1.10 -5.91
CA ASP A 36 8.42 -1.62 -6.48
C ASP A 36 8.06 -2.78 -7.39
N LEU A 37 7.85 -2.48 -8.67
CA LEU A 37 7.41 -3.48 -9.65
C LEU A 37 8.56 -4.31 -10.20
N ASP A 38 9.80 -3.92 -9.94
CA ASP A 38 10.98 -4.70 -10.32
C ASP A 38 11.17 -5.89 -9.40
N ASP A 39 10.60 -5.85 -8.21
CA ASP A 39 10.60 -6.99 -7.30
C ASP A 39 9.62 -8.04 -7.79
N CYS A 40 10.00 -9.31 -7.68
CA CYS A 40 9.14 -10.42 -8.11
C CYS A 40 7.85 -10.52 -7.29
N ASP A 41 7.84 -9.99 -6.08
CA ASP A 41 6.64 -9.96 -5.22
C ASP A 41 5.77 -8.74 -5.46
N ARG A 42 6.14 -7.85 -6.39
CA ARG A 42 5.37 -6.65 -6.72
C ARG A 42 5.01 -5.88 -5.47
N ILE A 43 6.02 -5.42 -4.78
CA ILE A 43 5.90 -4.86 -3.43
C ILE A 43 5.19 -3.51 -3.47
N LEU A 44 4.25 -3.33 -2.55
CA LEU A 44 3.65 -2.04 -2.24
C LEU A 44 4.07 -1.64 -0.83
N ARG A 45 4.64 -0.46 -0.70
CA ARG A 45 4.95 0.13 0.60
C ARG A 45 3.98 1.25 0.88
N ILE A 46 3.34 1.20 2.04
CA ILE A 46 2.39 2.21 2.47
C ILE A 46 2.84 2.80 3.80
N VAL A 47 2.74 4.13 3.91
CA VAL A 47 2.84 4.82 5.18
C VAL A 47 1.44 5.28 5.55
N SER A 48 0.95 4.82 6.70
CA SER A 48 -0.43 5.04 7.13
C SER A 48 -0.47 5.48 8.59
N THR A 49 -1.51 6.25 8.92
CA THR A 49 -1.78 6.61 10.31
C THR A 49 -2.55 5.52 11.05
N ASN A 50 -2.98 4.47 10.36
CA ASN A 50 -3.78 3.38 10.90
C ASN A 50 -3.15 2.04 10.50
N PRO A 51 -2.94 1.11 11.44
CA PRO A 51 -2.36 -0.20 11.13
C PRO A 51 -3.34 -1.16 10.46
N ASN A 52 -4.62 -0.81 10.40
CA ASN A 52 -5.63 -1.68 9.80
C ASN A 52 -5.50 -1.67 8.28
N THR A 53 -5.32 -2.86 7.70
CA THR A 53 -5.11 -3.03 6.27
C THR A 53 -6.39 -3.38 5.50
N GLU A 54 -7.52 -3.50 6.19
CA GLU A 54 -8.76 -3.96 5.59
C GLU A 54 -9.25 -3.06 4.46
N ASN A 55 -9.18 -1.73 4.64
CA ASN A 55 -9.59 -0.78 3.61
C ASN A 55 -8.74 -0.90 2.36
N ILE A 56 -7.45 -1.14 2.55
CA ILE A 56 -6.51 -1.31 1.44
C ILE A 56 -6.82 -2.59 0.68
N ALA A 57 -7.02 -3.69 1.40
CA ALA A 57 -7.36 -4.97 0.79
C ALA A 57 -8.68 -4.90 0.03
N ASN A 58 -9.68 -4.23 0.60
CA ASN A 58 -10.98 -4.07 -0.05
C ASN A 58 -10.88 -3.22 -1.33
N LEU A 59 -10.07 -2.18 -1.30
CA LEU A 59 -9.84 -1.34 -2.48
C LEU A 59 -9.20 -2.15 -3.60
N PHE A 60 -8.17 -2.94 -3.29
CA PHE A 60 -7.50 -3.78 -4.28
C PHE A 60 -8.47 -4.81 -4.85
N SER A 61 -9.21 -5.49 -3.98
CA SER A 61 -10.20 -6.48 -4.41
C SER A 61 -11.27 -5.87 -5.31
N GLY A 62 -11.74 -4.69 -4.97
CA GLY A 62 -12.74 -3.97 -5.77
C GLY A 62 -12.24 -3.57 -7.14
N MET A 63 -10.93 -3.44 -7.32
CA MET A 63 -10.31 -3.10 -8.60
C MET A 63 -9.78 -4.34 -9.34
N GLY A 64 -10.00 -5.54 -8.80
CA GLY A 64 -9.58 -6.78 -9.44
C GLY A 64 -8.16 -7.21 -9.14
N PHE A 65 -7.56 -6.68 -8.08
CA PHE A 65 -6.20 -7.02 -7.67
C PHE A 65 -6.19 -7.68 -6.30
N SER A 66 -5.04 -8.24 -5.93
CA SER A 66 -4.82 -8.78 -4.61
C SER A 66 -3.66 -8.07 -3.93
N CYS A 67 -3.74 -7.96 -2.60
CA CYS A 67 -2.61 -7.54 -1.81
C CYS A 67 -2.63 -8.27 -0.47
N ASP A 68 -1.44 -8.73 -0.06
CA ASP A 68 -1.27 -9.45 1.20
C ASP A 68 -0.24 -8.70 2.04
N ALA A 69 -0.63 -8.33 3.25
CA ALA A 69 0.28 -7.66 4.17
C ALA A 69 1.36 -8.66 4.61
N MET A 70 2.61 -8.31 4.37
CA MET A 70 3.76 -9.14 4.74
C MET A 70 4.34 -8.71 6.08
N GLU A 71 4.50 -7.40 6.27
CA GLU A 71 5.11 -6.83 7.45
C GLU A 71 4.48 -5.49 7.76
N SER A 72 4.47 -5.13 9.04
CA SER A 72 4.00 -3.84 9.49
C SER A 72 4.93 -3.34 10.58
N PHE A 73 5.35 -2.09 10.48
CA PHE A 73 6.28 -1.47 11.43
C PHE A 73 5.63 -0.23 12.01
N LEU A 74 5.69 -0.11 13.33
CA LEU A 74 5.36 1.15 13.99
C LEU A 74 6.55 2.09 13.84
N CYS A 75 6.31 3.25 13.24
CA CYS A 75 7.32 4.28 13.10
C CYS A 75 7.18 5.28 14.24
N LEU A 76 8.18 5.37 15.08
CA LEU A 76 8.20 6.30 16.20
C LEU A 76 8.80 7.65 15.82
N ALA A 77 9.50 7.71 14.69
CA ALA A 77 10.00 8.96 14.14
C ALA A 77 8.87 9.67 13.41
N GLU A 78 8.65 10.93 13.68
CA GLU A 78 7.52 11.67 13.12
C GLU A 78 7.87 12.38 11.82
N HIS A 79 9.05 12.14 11.29
CA HIS A 79 9.48 12.79 10.05
C HIS A 79 10.15 11.76 9.14
N TYR A 80 9.92 11.96 7.89
CA TYR A 80 10.51 11.19 6.81
C TYR A 80 11.25 12.11 5.87
#